data_6dceecaeb7ab87ee5c04826ad5092977
#
_entry.id   6dceecaeb7ab87ee5c04826ad5092977
#
_cell.length_a   1.000
_cell.length_b   1.000
_cell.length_c   1.000
_cell.angle_alpha   90.00
_cell.angle_beta   90.00
_cell.angle_gamma   90.00
#
_symmetry.space_group_name_H-M   'P 1'
#
loop_
_entity.id
_entity.type
_entity.pdbx_description
1 polymer ?
#
loop_
_entity_poly.entity_id
_entity_poly.type
_entity_poly.pdbx_seq_one_letter_code
_entity_poly.pdbx_strand_id
1 'polypeptide(L)'
;MRLSLAEPLFDTVIVRFGGEIGIKGAWTRKLYERRLIENVRAVLKHYAIPYNALVRRFGRLYLKTPSAWDAAKKLSRVFGLSSLSPALETTSKMGEIVDKCVYLAGLRLKKGNSFAAKCRRVGKHPYTSQEVCREVGRRILEAYPLLGLRVDLTRPNVTLAVEVREDRAFIYADAIQGVGGLPLGVQPRVVCLLKGGARSAAACWLAMKRGCPPILVH
;
A
#
# COMPACT_ATOMS: atom_id res chain seq x y z
N MET A 1 -19.46 1.73 27.23
CA MET A 1 -19.80 1.11 25.93
C MET A 1 -18.93 1.81 24.87
N ARG A 2 -17.79 1.20 24.48
CA ARG A 2 -16.94 1.75 23.43
C ARG A 2 -17.67 1.53 22.10
N LEU A 3 -18.12 2.60 21.48
CA LEU A 3 -18.53 2.60 20.08
C LEU A 3 -17.34 2.06 19.27
N SER A 4 -17.45 0.85 18.77
CA SER A 4 -16.58 0.33 17.73
C SER A 4 -16.73 1.29 16.54
N LEU A 5 -15.77 2.19 16.39
CA LEU A 5 -15.62 2.95 15.16
C LEU A 5 -15.46 1.91 14.06
N ALA A 6 -16.46 1.73 13.23
CA ALA A 6 -16.40 0.85 12.06
C ALA A 6 -15.10 1.17 11.34
N GLU A 7 -14.25 0.15 11.16
CA GLU A 7 -13.04 0.33 10.34
C GLU A 7 -13.49 0.88 8.98
N PRO A 8 -12.82 1.92 8.45
CA PRO A 8 -13.20 2.45 7.14
C PRO A 8 -13.22 1.30 6.15
N LEU A 9 -14.29 1.21 5.37
CA LEU A 9 -14.48 0.21 4.32
C LEU A 9 -13.44 0.43 3.20
N PHE A 10 -12.18 0.17 3.52
CA PHE A 10 -11.15 0.07 2.50
C PHE A 10 -11.45 -1.16 1.63
N ASP A 11 -11.53 -0.95 0.34
CA ASP A 11 -11.92 -1.94 -0.66
C ASP A 11 -10.74 -2.40 -1.52
N THR A 12 -9.61 -1.73 -1.39
CA THR A 12 -8.43 -1.95 -2.24
C THR A 12 -7.15 -1.84 -1.42
N VAL A 13 -6.14 -2.66 -1.75
CA VAL A 13 -4.77 -2.48 -1.27
C VAL A 13 -3.89 -2.11 -2.44
N ILE A 14 -3.23 -0.96 -2.36
CA ILE A 14 -2.16 -0.59 -3.29
C ILE A 14 -0.89 -1.28 -2.84
N VAL A 15 -0.38 -2.20 -3.65
CA VAL A 15 0.84 -2.97 -3.35
C VAL A 15 1.97 -2.47 -4.24
N ARG A 16 3.05 -1.96 -3.64
CA ARG A 16 4.20 -1.40 -4.35
C ARG A 16 5.36 -2.35 -4.34
N PHE A 17 5.99 -2.51 -5.51
CA PHE A 17 7.16 -3.38 -5.68
C PHE A 17 8.41 -2.75 -5.05
N GLY A 18 9.35 -3.59 -4.64
CA GLY A 18 10.69 -3.16 -4.24
C GLY A 18 11.44 -2.51 -5.39
N GLY A 19 12.24 -1.48 -5.08
CA GLY A 19 13.03 -0.75 -6.09
C GLY A 19 13.96 -1.66 -6.88
N GLU A 20 14.49 -2.71 -6.25
CA GLU A 20 15.36 -3.71 -6.89
C GLU A 20 14.70 -4.43 -8.08
N ILE A 21 13.38 -4.54 -8.12
CA ILE A 21 12.65 -5.13 -9.25
C ILE A 21 12.57 -4.13 -10.40
N GLY A 22 12.35 -2.84 -10.08
CA GLY A 22 12.16 -1.78 -11.06
C GLY A 22 13.38 -1.49 -11.94
N ILE A 23 14.59 -1.67 -11.41
CA ILE A 23 15.86 -1.42 -12.11
C ILE A 23 16.31 -2.57 -13.03
N LYS A 24 15.62 -3.72 -12.99
CA LYS A 24 15.95 -4.87 -13.83
C LYS A 24 15.54 -4.64 -15.30
N GLY A 25 16.27 -5.26 -16.22
CA GLY A 25 15.88 -5.32 -17.62
C GLY A 25 14.48 -5.90 -17.83
N ALA A 26 13.81 -5.56 -18.91
CA ALA A 26 12.40 -5.84 -19.14
C ALA A 26 12.02 -7.32 -18.96
N TRP A 27 12.84 -8.25 -19.47
CA TRP A 27 12.59 -9.69 -19.34
C TRP A 27 12.69 -10.16 -17.89
N THR A 28 13.79 -9.83 -17.19
CA THR A 28 14.00 -10.19 -15.78
C THR A 28 12.93 -9.59 -14.89
N ARG A 29 12.56 -8.33 -15.13
CA ARG A 29 11.49 -7.66 -14.39
C ARG A 29 10.16 -8.39 -14.54
N LYS A 30 9.80 -8.81 -15.76
CA LYS A 30 8.57 -9.58 -16.01
C LYS A 30 8.57 -10.92 -15.24
N LEU A 31 9.72 -11.62 -15.23
CA LEU A 31 9.89 -12.86 -14.48
C LEU A 31 9.72 -12.63 -12.96
N TYR A 32 10.37 -11.59 -12.40
CA TYR A 32 10.29 -11.26 -10.97
C TYR A 32 8.89 -10.83 -10.55
N GLU A 33 8.23 -10.01 -11.36
CA GLU A 33 6.85 -9.60 -11.10
C GLU A 33 5.89 -10.80 -11.12
N ARG A 34 6.06 -11.73 -12.06
CA ARG A 34 5.27 -12.98 -12.10
C ARG A 34 5.44 -13.80 -10.83
N ARG A 35 6.69 -14.03 -10.41
CA ARG A 35 6.99 -14.76 -9.18
C ARG A 35 6.42 -14.05 -7.95
N LEU A 36 6.51 -12.73 -7.90
CA LEU A 36 5.94 -11.94 -6.82
C LEU A 36 4.42 -12.08 -6.73
N ILE A 37 3.73 -12.06 -7.86
CA ILE A 37 2.27 -12.27 -7.90
C ILE A 37 1.89 -13.67 -7.40
N GLU A 38 2.68 -14.70 -7.77
CA GLU A 38 2.51 -16.06 -7.27
C GLU A 38 2.68 -16.11 -5.74
N ASN A 39 3.71 -15.47 -5.20
CA ASN A 39 3.97 -15.39 -3.76
C ASN A 39 2.83 -14.63 -3.03
N VAL A 40 2.34 -13.53 -3.59
CA VAL A 40 1.19 -12.80 -3.04
C VAL A 40 -0.05 -13.69 -2.98
N ARG A 41 -0.38 -14.40 -4.07
CA ARG A 41 -1.51 -15.34 -4.10
C ARG A 41 -1.36 -16.47 -3.08
N ALA A 42 -0.16 -17.00 -2.93
CA ALA A 42 0.12 -18.06 -1.94
C ALA A 42 -0.15 -17.58 -0.51
N VAL A 43 0.26 -16.35 -0.17
CA VAL A 43 0.01 -15.76 1.15
C VAL A 43 -1.48 -15.49 1.35
N LEU A 44 -2.19 -14.93 0.36
CA LEU A 44 -3.64 -14.71 0.45
C LEU A 44 -4.39 -16.02 0.68
N LYS A 45 -4.00 -17.08 -0.03
CA LYS A 45 -4.57 -18.43 0.15
C LYS A 45 -4.24 -19.00 1.52
N HIS A 46 -2.99 -18.90 1.98
CA HIS A 46 -2.53 -19.42 3.27
C HIS A 46 -3.31 -18.83 4.46
N TYR A 47 -3.58 -17.52 4.40
CA TYR A 47 -4.34 -16.82 5.46
C TYR A 47 -5.84 -16.75 5.19
N ALA A 48 -6.34 -17.46 4.16
CA ALA A 48 -7.75 -17.46 3.76
C ALA A 48 -8.34 -16.04 3.58
N ILE A 49 -7.55 -15.10 3.04
CA ILE A 49 -7.98 -13.72 2.83
C ILE A 49 -8.83 -13.68 1.55
N PRO A 50 -10.12 -13.29 1.65
CA PRO A 50 -10.98 -13.18 0.48
C PRO A 50 -10.55 -11.99 -0.37
N TYR A 51 -10.55 -12.16 -1.70
CA TYR A 51 -10.33 -11.06 -2.63
C TYR A 51 -11.08 -11.27 -3.94
N ASN A 52 -11.53 -10.17 -4.55
CA ASN A 52 -12.29 -10.19 -5.79
C ASN A 52 -11.40 -10.10 -7.03
N ALA A 53 -10.30 -9.35 -6.92
CA ALA A 53 -9.36 -9.16 -8.02
C ALA A 53 -7.94 -8.84 -7.51
N LEU A 54 -6.95 -9.26 -8.29
CA LEU A 54 -5.54 -8.88 -8.14
C LEU A 54 -5.03 -8.45 -9.51
N VAL A 55 -4.94 -7.14 -9.71
CA VAL A 55 -4.67 -6.53 -11.01
C VAL A 55 -3.30 -5.85 -11.00
N ARG A 56 -2.46 -6.16 -12.01
CA ARG A 56 -1.21 -5.46 -12.25
C ARG A 56 -1.46 -4.30 -13.22
N ARG A 57 -1.30 -3.08 -12.74
CA ARG A 57 -1.38 -1.85 -13.56
C ARG A 57 -0.36 -0.83 -13.06
N PHE A 58 0.16 0.01 -13.94
CA PHE A 58 1.02 1.16 -13.60
C PHE A 58 2.25 0.80 -12.72
N GLY A 59 2.84 -0.40 -12.92
CA GLY A 59 3.98 -0.87 -12.13
C GLY A 59 3.65 -1.23 -10.67
N ARG A 60 2.39 -1.52 -10.36
CA ARG A 60 1.88 -1.89 -9.03
C ARG A 60 0.88 -3.03 -9.13
N LEU A 61 0.56 -3.63 -7.98
CA LEU A 61 -0.60 -4.49 -7.84
C LEU A 61 -1.70 -3.74 -7.09
N TYR A 62 -2.92 -3.93 -7.54
CA TYR A 62 -4.13 -3.48 -6.86
C TYR A 62 -4.91 -4.73 -6.46
N LEU A 63 -5.03 -4.94 -5.17
CA LEU A 63 -5.78 -6.06 -4.60
C LEU A 63 -7.14 -5.55 -4.13
N LYS A 64 -8.22 -6.00 -4.78
CA LYS A 64 -9.59 -5.70 -4.34
C LYS A 64 -10.05 -6.72 -3.31
N THR A 65 -10.29 -6.25 -2.10
CA THR A 65 -10.65 -7.12 -0.97
C THR A 65 -11.41 -6.36 0.11
N PRO A 66 -12.43 -6.98 0.72
CA PRO A 66 -13.12 -6.39 1.87
C PRO A 66 -12.25 -6.36 3.14
N SER A 67 -11.14 -7.13 3.16
CA SER A 67 -10.22 -7.25 4.30
C SER A 67 -8.90 -6.51 4.05
N ALA A 68 -8.96 -5.26 3.55
CA ALA A 68 -7.78 -4.54 3.05
C ALA A 68 -6.67 -4.35 4.12
N TRP A 69 -7.02 -4.08 5.37
CA TRP A 69 -6.04 -3.93 6.46
C TRP A 69 -5.34 -5.23 6.80
N ASP A 70 -6.08 -6.32 6.95
CA ASP A 70 -5.48 -7.63 7.26
C ASP A 70 -4.63 -8.11 6.08
N ALA A 71 -5.13 -7.99 4.85
CA ALA A 71 -4.37 -8.27 3.65
C ALA A 71 -3.05 -7.49 3.61
N ALA A 72 -3.07 -6.18 3.85
CA ALA A 72 -1.88 -5.35 3.84
C ALA A 72 -0.87 -5.77 4.93
N LYS A 73 -1.32 -6.07 6.14
CA LYS A 73 -0.48 -6.58 7.24
C LYS A 73 0.18 -7.92 6.91
N LYS A 74 -0.57 -8.88 6.37
CA LYS A 74 -0.02 -10.20 6.01
C LYS A 74 0.95 -10.10 4.83
N LEU A 75 0.56 -9.36 3.78
CA LEU A 75 1.36 -9.17 2.59
C LEU A 75 2.63 -8.34 2.84
N SER A 76 2.70 -7.50 3.88
CA SER A 76 3.92 -6.75 4.20
C SER A 76 5.13 -7.64 4.48
N ARG A 77 4.91 -8.92 4.81
CA ARG A 77 5.94 -9.93 5.03
C ARG A 77 6.42 -10.63 3.75
N VAL A 78 5.83 -10.32 2.60
CA VAL A 78 6.23 -10.91 1.32
C VAL A 78 7.48 -10.20 0.79
N PHE A 79 8.55 -10.96 0.57
CA PHE A 79 9.78 -10.44 -0.04
C PHE A 79 9.51 -9.92 -1.45
N GLY A 80 10.09 -8.77 -1.78
CA GLY A 80 9.87 -8.06 -3.03
C GLY A 80 8.84 -6.93 -2.95
N LEU A 81 8.10 -6.78 -1.84
CA LEU A 81 7.18 -5.68 -1.62
C LEU A 81 7.81 -4.57 -0.78
N SER A 82 7.71 -3.31 -1.25
CA SER A 82 8.27 -2.15 -0.54
C SER A 82 7.28 -1.51 0.43
N SER A 83 6.03 -1.36 0.01
CA SER A 83 4.97 -0.80 0.87
C SER A 83 3.59 -1.16 0.37
N LEU A 84 2.63 -1.14 1.30
CA LEU A 84 1.24 -1.46 1.04
C LEU A 84 0.35 -0.38 1.67
N SER A 85 -0.67 0.06 0.96
CA SER A 85 -1.62 1.05 1.48
C SER A 85 -3.05 0.54 1.31
N PRO A 86 -3.77 0.28 2.41
CA PRO A 86 -5.22 0.17 2.34
C PRO A 86 -5.81 1.47 1.80
N ALA A 87 -6.67 1.41 0.79
CA ALA A 87 -7.18 2.55 0.06
C ALA A 87 -8.67 2.43 -0.23
N LEU A 88 -9.31 3.58 -0.39
CA LEU A 88 -10.64 3.73 -0.95
C LEU A 88 -10.49 3.95 -2.46
N GLU A 89 -11.10 3.10 -3.28
CA GLU A 89 -11.13 3.30 -4.72
C GLU A 89 -12.35 4.13 -5.12
N THR A 90 -12.17 5.00 -6.11
CA THR A 90 -13.25 5.79 -6.72
C THR A 90 -12.92 6.10 -8.17
N THR A 91 -13.79 6.84 -8.86
CA THR A 91 -13.49 7.34 -10.19
C THR A 91 -12.52 8.53 -10.14
N SER A 92 -11.96 8.92 -11.29
CA SER A 92 -11.09 10.10 -11.39
C SER A 92 -11.85 11.44 -11.40
N LYS A 93 -13.16 11.47 -11.15
CA LYS A 93 -13.93 12.71 -11.06
C LYS A 93 -13.57 13.48 -9.79
N MET A 94 -13.31 14.78 -9.92
CA MET A 94 -12.89 15.66 -8.81
C MET A 94 -13.83 15.55 -7.59
N GLY A 95 -15.14 15.63 -7.80
CA GLY A 95 -16.12 15.55 -6.70
C GLY A 95 -16.02 14.26 -5.92
N GLU A 96 -15.97 13.11 -6.59
CA GLU A 96 -15.86 11.80 -5.96
C GLU A 96 -14.54 11.63 -5.18
N ILE A 97 -13.42 12.14 -5.73
CA ILE A 97 -12.12 12.15 -5.04
C ILE A 97 -12.24 12.96 -3.74
N VAL A 98 -12.80 14.15 -3.82
CA VAL A 98 -12.96 15.05 -2.68
C VAL A 98 -13.85 14.42 -1.60
N ASP A 99 -14.98 13.84 -1.99
CA ASP A 99 -15.91 13.19 -1.05
C ASP A 99 -15.24 12.03 -0.30
N LYS A 100 -14.47 11.19 -1.00
CA LYS A 100 -13.70 10.11 -0.36
C LYS A 100 -12.59 10.63 0.55
N CYS A 101 -11.94 11.76 0.18
CA CYS A 101 -10.96 12.41 1.04
C CYS A 101 -11.58 12.98 2.31
N VAL A 102 -12.74 13.64 2.21
CA VAL A 102 -13.50 14.16 3.36
C VAL A 102 -13.92 13.01 4.27
N TYR A 103 -14.47 11.94 3.71
CA TYR A 103 -14.82 10.74 4.46
C TYR A 103 -13.62 10.18 5.24
N LEU A 104 -12.48 9.99 4.57
CA LEU A 104 -11.27 9.45 5.21
C LEU A 104 -10.72 10.42 6.27
N ALA A 105 -10.80 11.72 6.02
CA ALA A 105 -10.41 12.76 6.97
C ALA A 105 -11.18 12.66 8.28
N GLY A 106 -12.52 12.48 8.22
CA GLY A 106 -13.36 12.31 9.42
C GLY A 106 -12.98 11.08 10.26
N LEU A 107 -12.42 10.05 9.65
CA LEU A 107 -11.95 8.85 10.34
C LEU A 107 -10.53 8.97 10.93
N ARG A 108 -9.72 9.85 10.39
CA ARG A 108 -8.28 9.95 10.72
C ARG A 108 -7.90 11.20 11.48
N LEU A 109 -8.60 12.31 11.27
CA LEU A 109 -8.29 13.58 11.90
C LEU A 109 -8.97 13.70 13.27
N LYS A 110 -8.23 14.23 14.22
CA LYS A 110 -8.68 14.53 15.57
C LYS A 110 -8.61 16.04 15.81
N LYS A 111 -9.28 16.52 16.86
CA LYS A 111 -9.25 17.93 17.28
C LYS A 111 -7.81 18.45 17.37
N GLY A 112 -7.54 19.57 16.73
CA GLY A 112 -6.25 20.25 16.72
C GLY A 112 -5.20 19.63 15.78
N ASN A 113 -5.52 18.57 15.03
CA ASN A 113 -4.58 17.99 14.10
C ASN A 113 -4.23 18.95 12.95
N SER A 114 -2.97 18.81 12.49
CA SER A 114 -2.57 19.32 11.18
C SER A 114 -2.63 18.22 10.12
N PHE A 115 -2.93 18.61 8.88
CA PHE A 115 -3.00 17.66 7.77
C PHE A 115 -2.44 18.24 6.47
N ALA A 116 -2.08 17.36 5.55
CA ALA A 116 -1.75 17.70 4.17
C ALA A 116 -2.48 16.78 3.20
N ALA A 117 -2.93 17.31 2.07
CA ALA A 117 -3.33 16.53 0.91
C ALA A 117 -2.13 16.43 -0.05
N LYS A 118 -1.82 15.21 -0.51
CA LYS A 118 -0.78 14.96 -1.53
C LYS A 118 -1.39 14.19 -2.69
N CYS A 119 -1.36 14.77 -3.89
CA CYS A 119 -1.91 14.14 -5.08
C CYS A 119 -0.81 13.76 -6.06
N ARG A 120 -0.79 12.50 -6.50
CA ARG A 120 0.00 12.03 -7.62
C ARG A 120 -0.93 11.61 -8.76
N ARG A 121 -0.80 12.27 -9.89
CA ARG A 121 -1.64 12.06 -11.06
C ARG A 121 -0.82 11.51 -12.23
N VAL A 122 -1.37 10.52 -12.94
CA VAL A 122 -0.86 9.97 -14.19
C VAL A 122 -2.03 9.84 -15.16
N GLY A 123 -1.83 10.32 -16.39
CA GLY A 123 -2.86 10.41 -17.42
C GLY A 123 -3.33 11.85 -17.64
N LYS A 124 -4.26 12.02 -18.59
CA LYS A 124 -4.88 13.30 -18.93
C LYS A 124 -6.16 13.49 -18.10
N HIS A 125 -6.26 14.61 -17.39
CA HIS A 125 -7.42 14.94 -16.57
C HIS A 125 -7.69 16.45 -16.69
N PRO A 126 -8.93 16.92 -16.53
CA PRO A 126 -9.29 18.35 -16.64
C PRO A 126 -8.82 19.18 -15.45
N TYR A 127 -8.01 18.64 -14.56
CA TYR A 127 -7.50 19.28 -13.35
C TYR A 127 -6.03 18.91 -13.10
N THR A 128 -5.33 19.74 -12.34
CA THR A 128 -3.95 19.52 -11.89
C THR A 128 -3.91 18.84 -10.52
N SER A 129 -2.75 18.27 -10.13
CA SER A 129 -2.57 17.71 -8.80
C SER A 129 -2.68 18.78 -7.70
N GLN A 130 -2.31 20.02 -7.98
CA GLN A 130 -2.41 21.13 -7.05
C GLN A 130 -3.87 21.54 -6.80
N GLU A 131 -4.69 21.56 -7.85
CA GLU A 131 -6.14 21.82 -7.73
C GLU A 131 -6.83 20.75 -6.88
N VAL A 132 -6.50 19.47 -7.07
CA VAL A 132 -7.00 18.38 -6.20
C VAL A 132 -6.62 18.64 -4.73
N CYS A 133 -5.35 18.93 -4.46
CA CYS A 133 -4.89 19.19 -3.10
C CYS A 133 -5.59 20.40 -2.45
N ARG A 134 -5.77 21.49 -3.23
CA ARG A 134 -6.45 22.71 -2.75
C ARG A 134 -7.90 22.43 -2.44
N GLU A 135 -8.61 21.78 -3.35
CA GLU A 135 -10.04 21.49 -3.18
C GLU A 135 -10.29 20.51 -2.01
N VAL A 136 -9.46 19.46 -1.89
CA VAL A 136 -9.51 18.53 -0.75
C VAL A 136 -9.27 19.28 0.56
N GLY A 137 -8.24 20.14 0.62
CA GLY A 137 -7.94 20.92 1.82
C GLY A 137 -9.09 21.82 2.24
N ARG A 138 -9.66 22.59 1.29
CA ARG A 138 -10.82 23.49 1.50
C ARG A 138 -12.03 22.70 2.06
N ARG A 139 -12.42 21.63 1.38
CA ARG A 139 -13.59 20.83 1.75
C ARG A 139 -13.47 20.13 3.10
N ILE A 140 -12.27 19.71 3.48
CA ILE A 140 -12.03 19.12 4.81
C ILE A 140 -12.20 20.18 5.92
N LEU A 141 -11.66 21.38 5.73
CA LEU A 141 -11.83 22.47 6.70
C LEU A 141 -13.31 22.88 6.85
N GLU A 142 -14.04 22.94 5.73
CA GLU A 142 -15.48 23.24 5.73
C GLU A 142 -16.33 22.14 6.38
N ALA A 143 -15.98 20.87 6.16
CA ALA A 143 -16.71 19.73 6.69
C ALA A 143 -16.52 19.53 8.21
N TYR A 144 -15.37 19.96 8.75
CA TYR A 144 -15.02 19.72 10.15
C TYR A 144 -14.59 21.00 10.90
N PRO A 145 -15.41 22.07 10.94
CA PRO A 145 -15.03 23.35 11.53
C PRO A 145 -14.76 23.26 13.04
N LEU A 146 -15.43 22.36 13.75
CA LEU A 146 -15.29 22.18 15.19
C LEU A 146 -14.01 21.45 15.60
N LEU A 147 -13.29 20.84 14.66
CA LEU A 147 -12.05 20.13 14.95
C LEU A 147 -10.84 21.06 15.05
N GLY A 148 -10.93 22.35 14.67
CA GLY A 148 -9.82 23.27 14.70
C GLY A 148 -8.62 22.77 13.89
N LEU A 149 -8.88 22.21 12.71
CA LEU A 149 -7.85 21.64 11.84
C LEU A 149 -7.02 22.74 11.18
N ARG A 150 -5.76 22.42 10.88
CA ARG A 150 -4.87 23.31 10.14
C ARG A 150 -4.14 22.55 9.03
N VAL A 151 -3.84 23.25 7.94
CA VAL A 151 -3.03 22.69 6.85
C VAL A 151 -1.56 22.88 7.19
N ASP A 152 -0.76 21.82 7.09
CA ASP A 152 0.69 21.83 7.27
C ASP A 152 1.32 20.94 6.21
N LEU A 153 1.99 21.55 5.24
CA LEU A 153 2.60 20.83 4.11
C LEU A 153 3.96 20.22 4.44
N THR A 154 4.57 20.67 5.56
CA THR A 154 5.93 20.28 5.95
C THR A 154 5.93 19.09 6.90
N ARG A 155 5.17 19.19 8.00
CA ARG A 155 5.12 18.17 9.08
C ARG A 155 3.68 17.92 9.55
N PRO A 156 2.79 17.44 8.67
CA PRO A 156 1.41 17.18 9.05
C PRO A 156 1.31 15.98 10.01
N ASN A 157 0.34 16.02 10.92
CA ASN A 157 -0.01 14.84 11.72
C ASN A 157 -0.58 13.72 10.86
N VAL A 158 -1.35 14.08 9.82
CA VAL A 158 -1.94 13.12 8.87
C VAL A 158 -1.71 13.59 7.43
N THR A 159 -1.23 12.71 6.58
CA THR A 159 -1.17 12.95 5.13
C THR A 159 -2.27 12.16 4.43
N LEU A 160 -3.18 12.84 3.77
CA LEU A 160 -4.16 12.24 2.88
C LEU A 160 -3.55 12.15 1.48
N ALA A 161 -3.29 10.94 1.03
CA ALA A 161 -2.70 10.70 -0.27
C ALA A 161 -3.77 10.33 -1.31
N VAL A 162 -3.70 10.94 -2.48
CA VAL A 162 -4.56 10.68 -3.62
C VAL A 162 -3.69 10.23 -4.79
N GLU A 163 -3.93 9.03 -5.29
CA GLU A 163 -3.33 8.54 -6.53
C GLU A 163 -4.37 8.47 -7.64
N VAL A 164 -4.29 9.37 -8.63
CA VAL A 164 -5.15 9.35 -9.81
C VAL A 164 -4.46 8.60 -10.95
N ARG A 165 -5.16 7.62 -11.51
CA ARG A 165 -4.66 6.72 -12.55
C ARG A 165 -5.72 6.53 -13.63
N GLU A 166 -5.60 7.24 -14.74
CA GLU A 166 -6.59 7.22 -15.82
C GLU A 166 -8.01 7.53 -15.30
N ASP A 167 -8.92 6.55 -15.34
CA ASP A 167 -10.32 6.66 -14.93
C ASP A 167 -10.57 6.39 -13.43
N ARG A 168 -9.52 6.04 -12.65
CA ARG A 168 -9.62 5.68 -11.25
C ARG A 168 -8.79 6.57 -10.33
N ALA A 169 -9.23 6.68 -9.09
CA ALA A 169 -8.48 7.31 -8.02
C ALA A 169 -8.48 6.43 -6.77
N PHE A 170 -7.40 6.51 -6.01
CA PHE A 170 -7.17 5.74 -4.78
C PHE A 170 -6.78 6.71 -3.67
N ILE A 171 -7.54 6.69 -2.58
CA ILE A 171 -7.37 7.59 -1.44
C ILE A 171 -6.93 6.78 -0.22
N TYR A 172 -5.83 7.18 0.42
CA TYR A 172 -5.29 6.51 1.59
C TYR A 172 -4.53 7.49 2.50
N ALA A 173 -4.40 7.14 3.77
CA ALA A 173 -3.64 7.92 4.74
C ALA A 173 -2.45 7.13 5.31
N ASP A 174 -2.46 5.82 5.20
CA ASP A 174 -1.49 4.93 5.82
C ASP A 174 -0.68 4.15 4.78
N ALA A 175 0.56 3.87 5.12
CA ALA A 175 1.42 2.98 4.35
C ALA A 175 2.13 2.01 5.31
N ILE A 176 1.87 0.73 5.13
CA ILE A 176 2.56 -0.35 5.86
C ILE A 176 3.84 -0.66 5.10
N GLN A 177 4.97 -0.55 5.80
CA GLN A 177 6.27 -0.87 5.22
C GLN A 177 6.38 -2.39 4.96
N GLY A 178 6.78 -2.75 3.74
CA GLY A 178 7.08 -4.13 3.37
C GLY A 178 8.55 -4.48 3.65
N VAL A 179 8.85 -5.76 3.68
CA VAL A 179 10.22 -6.27 3.93
C VAL A 179 11.20 -5.98 2.79
N GLY A 180 10.70 -5.62 1.61
CA GLY A 180 11.56 -5.33 0.45
C GLY A 180 12.30 -6.57 -0.08
N GLY A 181 13.45 -6.33 -0.72
CA GLY A 181 14.27 -7.38 -1.32
C GLY A 181 13.72 -7.91 -2.65
N LEU A 182 14.11 -9.13 -3.00
CA LEU A 182 13.70 -9.83 -4.22
C LEU A 182 12.59 -10.85 -3.93
N PRO A 183 11.71 -11.14 -4.88
CA PRO A 183 10.70 -12.17 -4.71
C PRO A 183 11.33 -13.53 -4.40
N LEU A 184 10.83 -14.23 -3.39
CA LEU A 184 11.33 -15.56 -3.05
C LEU A 184 11.13 -16.53 -4.22
N GLY A 185 12.17 -17.24 -4.60
CA GLY A 185 12.17 -18.21 -5.70
C GLY A 185 12.65 -17.65 -7.05
N VAL A 186 13.20 -16.42 -7.09
CA VAL A 186 13.85 -15.87 -8.29
C VAL A 186 15.35 -16.20 -8.34
N GLN A 187 15.89 -16.78 -7.27
CA GLN A 187 17.26 -17.24 -7.17
C GLN A 187 17.29 -18.76 -6.85
N PRO A 188 18.40 -19.44 -7.07
CA PRO A 188 18.58 -20.84 -6.67
C PRO A 188 18.32 -21.06 -5.18
N ARG A 189 18.01 -22.30 -4.81
CA ARG A 189 17.90 -22.71 -3.41
C ARG A 189 19.25 -22.65 -2.70
N VAL A 190 19.21 -22.37 -1.39
CA VAL A 190 20.40 -22.35 -0.53
C VAL A 190 20.17 -23.26 0.68
N VAL A 191 21.21 -23.94 1.11
CA VAL A 191 21.18 -24.71 2.36
C VAL A 191 21.43 -23.76 3.52
N CYS A 192 20.53 -23.77 4.50
CA CYS A 192 20.61 -22.96 5.72
C CYS A 192 20.77 -23.86 6.94
N LEU A 193 21.95 -23.84 7.55
CA LEU A 193 22.21 -24.57 8.79
C LEU A 193 21.64 -23.80 9.99
N LEU A 194 20.63 -24.35 10.64
CA LEU A 194 19.99 -23.77 11.80
C LEU A 194 20.53 -24.43 13.09
N LYS A 195 21.32 -23.68 13.84
CA LYS A 195 21.90 -24.16 15.14
C LYS A 195 21.09 -23.66 16.36
N GLY A 196 19.76 -23.45 16.22
CA GLY A 196 18.91 -22.99 17.30
C GLY A 196 19.05 -21.54 17.74
N GLY A 197 20.01 -20.78 17.20
CA GLY A 197 20.28 -19.39 17.57
C GLY A 197 19.74 -18.35 16.59
N ALA A 198 19.47 -17.13 17.06
CA ALA A 198 18.96 -16.03 16.26
C ALA A 198 19.87 -15.67 15.05
N ARG A 199 21.17 -15.87 15.16
CA ARG A 199 22.16 -15.58 14.11
C ARG A 199 21.93 -16.44 12.85
N SER A 200 21.72 -17.74 13.00
CA SER A 200 21.47 -18.64 11.88
C SER A 200 20.11 -18.36 11.23
N ALA A 201 19.08 -18.06 12.03
CA ALA A 201 17.79 -17.65 11.52
C ALA A 201 17.86 -16.32 10.74
N ALA A 202 18.60 -15.33 11.26
CA ALA A 202 18.82 -14.06 10.57
C ALA A 202 19.58 -14.22 9.25
N ALA A 203 20.63 -15.07 9.20
CA ALA A 203 21.36 -15.36 7.98
C ALA A 203 20.46 -16.01 6.92
N CYS A 204 19.64 -16.99 7.32
CA CYS A 204 18.65 -17.61 6.45
C CYS A 204 17.64 -16.59 5.91
N TRP A 205 17.10 -15.73 6.80
CA TRP A 205 16.16 -14.68 6.40
C TRP A 205 16.77 -13.69 5.40
N LEU A 206 18.05 -13.32 5.58
CA LEU A 206 18.76 -12.46 4.63
C LEU A 206 18.93 -13.13 3.27
N ALA A 207 19.23 -14.43 3.22
CA ALA A 207 19.28 -15.20 1.97
C ALA A 207 17.89 -15.25 1.29
N MET A 208 16.82 -15.47 2.06
CA MET A 208 15.44 -15.41 1.56
C MET A 208 15.11 -14.02 0.99
N LYS A 209 15.56 -12.95 1.65
CA LYS A 209 15.38 -11.57 1.18
C LYS A 209 16.10 -11.30 -0.14
N ARG A 210 17.12 -12.07 -0.48
CA ARG A 210 17.81 -12.04 -1.79
C ARG A 210 17.15 -12.93 -2.84
N GLY A 211 16.00 -13.55 -2.50
CA GLY A 211 15.20 -14.36 -3.41
C GLY A 211 15.51 -15.86 -3.40
N CYS A 212 16.38 -16.33 -2.50
CA CYS A 212 16.80 -17.72 -2.40
C CYS A 212 15.84 -18.53 -1.51
N PRO A 213 15.11 -19.54 -2.03
CA PRO A 213 14.34 -20.45 -1.19
C PRO A 213 15.28 -21.29 -0.31
N PRO A 214 15.05 -21.39 1.02
CA PRO A 214 15.93 -22.13 1.90
C PRO A 214 15.62 -23.63 1.89
N ILE A 215 16.66 -24.44 2.06
CA ILE A 215 16.60 -25.83 2.55
C ILE A 215 17.13 -25.78 3.97
N LEU A 216 16.26 -25.99 4.95
CA LEU A 216 16.62 -25.89 6.35
C LEU A 216 17.23 -27.21 6.82
N VAL A 217 18.40 -27.15 7.44
CA VAL A 217 19.10 -28.30 8.05
C VAL A 217 19.38 -27.92 9.50
N HIS A 218 18.98 -28.81 10.41
CA HIS A 218 19.20 -28.67 11.85
C HIS A 218 20.07 -29.80 12.35
#